data_2cf5153c964a3b3d25a6e85d50a74fb2
#
_entry.id   2cf5153c964a3b3d25a6e85d50a74fb2
#
_cell.length_a   1.000
_cell.length_b   1.000
_cell.length_c   1.000
_cell.angle_alpha   90.00
_cell.angle_beta   90.00
_cell.angle_gamma   90.00
#
_symmetry.space_group_name_H-M   'P 1'
#
loop_
_entity.id
_entity.type
_entity.pdbx_description
1 polymer ?
#
loop_
_entity_poly.entity_id
_entity_poly.type
_entity_poly.pdbx_seq_one_letter_code
_entity_poly.pdbx_strand_id
1 'polypeptide(L)'
;EQGHAVTLLEADNEVAARVPSGPRAFLLERLEELNVTMLTGHRTLGLDAEGIMVEGPDGGQKRFDEPGTVVLAIGRRANDDLAGELEGARLTMIVVGDAERPRHAQAAVHEGALAGRDI
;
A
#
# COMPACT_ATOMS: atom_id res chain seq x y z
N GLU A 1 19.73 0.10 8.55
CA GLU A 1 20.74 0.81 9.38
C GLU A 1 21.08 0.04 10.67
N GLN A 2 20.23 -0.88 11.12
CA GLN A 2 20.47 -1.72 12.32
C GLN A 2 21.07 -3.09 11.97
N GLY A 3 21.53 -3.30 10.73
CA GLY A 3 22.16 -4.56 10.30
C GLY A 3 21.20 -5.71 9.97
N HIS A 4 19.89 -5.44 9.84
CA HIS A 4 18.94 -6.45 9.40
C HIS A 4 19.03 -6.68 7.90
N ALA A 5 18.99 -7.94 7.45
CA ALA A 5 18.76 -8.27 6.05
C ALA A 5 17.28 -7.99 5.71
N VAL A 6 17.04 -7.16 4.69
CA VAL A 6 15.69 -6.75 4.30
C VAL A 6 15.42 -7.16 2.87
N THR A 7 14.28 -7.81 2.64
CA THR A 7 13.76 -8.09 1.29
C THR A 7 12.42 -7.35 1.13
N LEU A 8 12.33 -6.53 0.09
CA LEU A 8 11.12 -5.84 -0.33
C LEU A 8 10.49 -6.60 -1.49
N LEU A 9 9.24 -6.99 -1.34
CA LEU A 9 8.43 -7.64 -2.37
C LEU A 9 7.46 -6.59 -2.94
N GLU A 10 7.48 -6.39 -4.26
CA GLU A 10 6.60 -5.46 -4.95
C GLU A 10 5.91 -6.19 -6.11
N ALA A 11 4.58 -6.11 -6.16
CA ALA A 11 3.79 -6.74 -7.21
C ALA A 11 3.93 -6.02 -8.57
N ASP A 12 4.10 -4.70 -8.54
CA ASP A 12 4.36 -3.90 -9.73
C ASP A 12 5.80 -4.11 -10.24
N ASN A 13 6.05 -3.70 -11.47
CA ASN A 13 7.39 -3.81 -12.10
C ASN A 13 8.38 -2.78 -11.56
N GLU A 14 7.93 -1.85 -10.72
CA GLU A 14 8.74 -0.77 -10.18
C GLU A 14 8.43 -0.52 -8.71
N VAL A 15 9.47 -0.44 -7.88
CA VAL A 15 9.37 -0.01 -6.48
C VAL A 15 8.97 1.46 -6.43
N ALA A 16 8.00 1.79 -5.56
CA ALA A 16 7.55 3.15 -5.30
C ALA A 16 7.09 3.91 -6.56
N ALA A 17 6.43 3.23 -7.52
CA ALA A 17 6.00 3.78 -8.81
C ALA A 17 5.10 5.04 -8.69
N ARG A 18 4.40 5.21 -7.55
CA ARG A 18 3.51 6.36 -7.29
C ARG A 18 4.22 7.57 -6.66
N VAL A 19 5.50 7.43 -6.32
CA VAL A 19 6.32 8.53 -5.79
C VAL A 19 6.84 9.36 -6.97
N PRO A 20 6.81 10.70 -6.91
CA PRO A 20 7.38 11.55 -7.95
C PRO A 20 8.86 11.20 -8.22
N SER A 21 9.31 11.35 -9.47
CA SER A 21 10.61 10.84 -9.95
C SER A 21 11.81 11.33 -9.13
N GLY A 22 11.85 12.60 -8.74
CA GLY A 22 12.95 13.15 -7.95
C GLY A 22 13.08 12.47 -6.57
N PRO A 23 12.07 12.55 -5.68
CA PRO A 23 12.11 11.86 -4.40
C PRO A 23 12.27 10.33 -4.52
N ARG A 24 11.72 9.73 -5.59
CA ARG A 24 11.87 8.29 -5.84
C ARG A 24 13.33 7.91 -6.09
N ALA A 25 14.05 8.69 -6.87
CA ALA A 25 15.46 8.41 -7.15
C ALA A 25 16.30 8.34 -5.86
N PHE A 26 16.15 9.33 -4.98
CA PHE A 26 16.84 9.32 -3.67
C PHE A 26 16.43 8.14 -2.78
N LEU A 27 15.15 7.75 -2.82
CA LEU A 27 14.67 6.59 -2.07
C LEU A 27 15.33 5.30 -2.56
N LEU A 28 15.37 5.08 -3.87
CA LEU A 28 15.96 3.87 -4.46
C LEU A 28 17.47 3.80 -4.19
N GLU A 29 18.20 4.91 -4.39
CA GLU A 29 19.62 5.01 -4.05
C GLU A 29 19.86 4.64 -2.57
N ARG A 30 19.03 5.14 -1.66
CA ARG A 30 19.14 4.83 -0.23
C ARG A 30 18.87 3.37 0.09
N LEU A 31 17.91 2.75 -0.59
CA LEU A 31 17.63 1.31 -0.43
C LEU A 31 18.79 0.45 -0.93
N GLU A 32 19.43 0.84 -2.04
CA GLU A 32 20.62 0.18 -2.58
C GLU A 32 21.81 0.31 -1.63
N GLU A 33 22.11 1.51 -1.12
CA GLU A 33 23.18 1.73 -0.12
C GLU A 33 22.99 0.85 1.13
N LEU A 34 21.75 0.63 1.54
CA LEU A 34 21.41 -0.20 2.69
C LEU A 34 21.36 -1.70 2.35
N ASN A 35 21.69 -2.09 1.13
CA ASN A 35 21.65 -3.46 0.63
C ASN A 35 20.29 -4.12 0.80
N VAL A 36 19.19 -3.37 0.58
CA VAL A 36 17.85 -3.92 0.56
C VAL A 36 17.65 -4.73 -0.73
N THR A 37 17.30 -5.99 -0.62
CA THR A 37 16.94 -6.81 -1.78
C THR A 37 15.54 -6.40 -2.27
N MET A 38 15.44 -5.86 -3.49
CA MET A 38 14.18 -5.44 -4.09
C MET A 38 13.76 -6.43 -5.17
N LEU A 39 12.60 -7.07 -4.98
CA LEU A 39 12.03 -8.04 -5.89
C LEU A 39 10.72 -7.48 -6.47
N THR A 40 10.78 -6.99 -7.70
CA THR A 40 9.62 -6.47 -8.45
C THR A 40 8.92 -7.56 -9.24
N GLY A 41 7.67 -7.36 -9.62
CA GLY A 41 6.85 -8.38 -10.27
C GLY A 41 6.55 -9.59 -9.38
N HIS A 42 6.72 -9.46 -8.06
CA HIS A 42 6.54 -10.52 -7.08
C HIS A 42 5.29 -10.29 -6.24
N ARG A 43 4.28 -11.12 -6.45
CA ARG A 43 2.99 -11.01 -5.78
C ARG A 43 2.92 -11.96 -4.58
N THR A 44 2.67 -11.44 -3.40
CA THR A 44 2.42 -12.25 -2.20
C THR A 44 1.09 -12.99 -2.36
N LEU A 45 1.13 -14.32 -2.27
CA LEU A 45 -0.04 -15.20 -2.35
C LEU A 45 -0.60 -15.51 -0.97
N GLY A 46 0.25 -15.59 0.04
CA GLY A 46 -0.15 -15.91 1.40
C GLY A 46 0.99 -15.78 2.39
N LEU A 47 0.62 -15.71 3.65
CA LEU A 47 1.51 -15.71 4.81
C LEU A 47 0.96 -16.73 5.82
N ASP A 48 1.79 -17.63 6.26
CA ASP A 48 1.48 -18.63 7.29
C ASP A 48 2.63 -18.75 8.31
N ALA A 49 2.53 -19.71 9.23
CA ALA A 49 3.55 -19.93 10.26
C ALA A 49 4.90 -20.39 9.68
N GLU A 50 4.91 -20.89 8.45
CA GLU A 50 6.11 -21.44 7.80
C GLU A 50 6.82 -20.39 6.92
N GLY A 51 6.10 -19.32 6.51
CA GLY A 51 6.70 -18.26 5.73
C GLY A 51 5.75 -17.52 4.79
N ILE A 52 6.33 -16.89 3.77
CA ILE A 52 5.61 -16.11 2.77
C ILE A 52 5.66 -16.84 1.44
N MET A 53 4.50 -17.17 0.89
CA MET A 53 4.37 -17.70 -0.47
C MET A 53 4.25 -16.55 -1.46
N VAL A 54 5.07 -16.56 -2.50
CA VAL A 54 5.17 -15.49 -3.50
C VAL A 54 5.14 -16.07 -4.89
N GLU A 55 4.45 -15.42 -5.81
CA GLU A 55 4.49 -15.69 -7.23
C GLU A 55 5.40 -14.69 -7.92
N GLY A 56 6.38 -15.18 -8.67
CA GLY A 56 7.31 -14.35 -9.44
C GLY A 56 6.76 -13.90 -10.79
N PRO A 57 7.50 -13.07 -11.53
CA PRO A 57 7.08 -12.52 -12.82
C PRO A 57 6.92 -13.58 -13.93
N ASP A 58 7.51 -14.75 -13.76
CA ASP A 58 7.39 -15.91 -14.64
C ASP A 58 6.21 -16.84 -14.28
N GLY A 59 5.44 -16.49 -13.24
CA GLY A 59 4.37 -17.33 -12.68
C GLY A 59 4.87 -18.45 -11.77
N GLY A 60 6.20 -18.57 -11.59
CA GLY A 60 6.78 -19.53 -10.66
C GLY A 60 6.51 -19.13 -9.22
N GLN A 61 6.22 -20.11 -8.37
CA GLN A 61 5.99 -19.89 -6.95
C GLN A 61 7.24 -20.19 -6.14
N LYS A 62 7.53 -19.32 -5.17
CA LYS A 62 8.64 -19.43 -4.24
C LYS A 62 8.16 -19.15 -2.83
N ARG A 63 8.70 -19.89 -1.86
CA ARG A 63 8.51 -19.62 -0.44
C ARG A 63 9.74 -18.91 0.13
N PHE A 64 9.51 -17.91 0.95
CA PHE A 64 10.49 -17.30 1.84
C PHE A 64 10.22 -17.82 3.24
N ASP A 65 11.07 -18.76 3.68
CA ASP A 65 10.89 -19.45 4.95
C ASP A 65 11.37 -18.58 6.12
N GLU A 66 10.71 -18.73 7.28
CA GLU A 66 11.09 -18.16 8.57
C GLU A 66 11.50 -16.67 8.55
N PRO A 67 10.69 -15.76 7.97
CA PRO A 67 10.99 -14.34 8.09
C PRO A 67 10.88 -13.93 9.56
N GLY A 68 11.92 -13.29 10.11
CA GLY A 68 11.91 -12.86 11.51
C GLY A 68 10.84 -11.80 11.80
N THR A 69 10.62 -10.88 10.87
CA THR A 69 9.58 -9.86 10.93
C THR A 69 9.02 -9.60 9.54
N VAL A 70 7.70 -9.55 9.42
CA VAL A 70 7.01 -9.21 8.18
C VAL A 70 6.28 -7.88 8.37
N VAL A 71 6.53 -6.93 7.46
CA VAL A 71 5.82 -5.66 7.39
C VAL A 71 4.87 -5.67 6.20
N LEU A 72 3.57 -5.59 6.47
CA LEU A 72 2.54 -5.53 5.44
C LEU A 72 2.31 -4.10 5.00
N ALA A 73 2.69 -3.77 3.76
CA ALA A 73 2.51 -2.46 3.13
C ALA A 73 1.74 -2.59 1.80
N ILE A 74 0.77 -3.50 1.75
CA ILE A 74 0.04 -3.94 0.54
C ILE A 74 -1.11 -3.01 0.12
N GLY A 75 -1.15 -1.80 0.64
CA GLY A 75 -2.15 -0.80 0.31
C GLY A 75 -3.16 -0.54 1.41
N ARG A 76 -4.23 0.15 1.05
CA ARG A 76 -5.32 0.55 1.95
C ARG A 76 -6.66 0.27 1.30
N ARG A 77 -7.65 -0.04 2.13
CA ARG A 77 -9.06 -0.16 1.73
C ARG A 77 -9.85 0.98 2.36
N ALA A 78 -10.88 1.46 1.67
CA ALA A 78 -11.84 2.38 2.24
C ALA A 78 -12.47 1.77 3.50
N ASN A 79 -12.71 2.62 4.49
CA ASN A 79 -13.52 2.28 5.65
C ASN A 79 -14.79 3.14 5.57
N ASP A 80 -15.82 2.57 4.97
CA ASP A 80 -17.13 3.16 4.70
C ASP A 80 -18.24 2.53 5.56
N ASP A 81 -17.90 1.78 6.59
CA ASP A 81 -18.82 1.06 7.47
C ASP A 81 -19.91 2.00 8.03
N LEU A 82 -19.53 3.19 8.49
CA LEU A 82 -20.48 4.19 9.00
C LEU A 82 -21.44 4.68 7.92
N ALA A 83 -20.98 4.80 6.68
CA ALA A 83 -21.86 5.18 5.58
C ALA A 83 -22.90 4.10 5.33
N GLY A 84 -22.52 2.83 5.37
CA GLY A 84 -23.43 1.69 5.28
C GLY A 84 -24.44 1.65 6.44
N GLU A 85 -24.02 1.89 7.68
CA GLU A 85 -24.89 1.93 8.85
C GLU A 85 -25.95 3.05 8.78
N LEU A 86 -25.63 4.15 8.11
CA LEU A 86 -26.51 5.30 7.94
C LEU A 86 -27.39 5.22 6.68
N GLU A 87 -27.24 4.17 5.87
CA GLU A 87 -28.15 3.93 4.74
C GLU A 87 -29.61 3.82 5.24
N GLY A 88 -30.49 4.63 4.66
CA GLY A 88 -31.88 4.70 5.07
C GLY A 88 -32.18 5.71 6.20
N ALA A 89 -31.19 6.31 6.83
CA ALA A 89 -31.40 7.49 7.67
C ALA A 89 -31.92 8.67 6.80
N ARG A 90 -32.79 9.49 7.36
CA ARG A 90 -33.31 10.69 6.65
C ARG A 90 -32.26 11.83 6.72
N LEU A 91 -31.05 11.55 6.23
CA LEU A 91 -29.90 12.46 6.24
C LEU A 91 -29.36 12.59 4.82
N THR A 92 -28.92 13.80 4.48
CA THR A 92 -28.05 13.96 3.32
C THR A 92 -26.62 13.60 3.75
N MET A 93 -26.02 12.62 3.12
CA MET A 93 -24.68 12.14 3.44
C MET A 93 -23.78 12.25 2.22
N ILE A 94 -22.59 12.77 2.43
CA ILE A 94 -21.54 12.85 1.43
C ILE A 94 -20.32 12.14 2.00
N VAL A 95 -19.89 11.06 1.36
CA VAL A 95 -18.66 10.33 1.71
C VAL A 95 -17.50 10.96 0.95
N VAL A 96 -16.41 11.28 1.64
CA VAL A 96 -15.24 11.95 1.07
C VAL A 96 -13.93 11.37 1.59
N GLY A 97 -12.84 11.64 0.88
CA GLY A 97 -11.50 11.25 1.31
C GLY A 97 -11.28 9.75 1.30
N ASP A 98 -10.51 9.26 2.26
CA ASP A 98 -10.13 7.84 2.34
C ASP A 98 -11.30 6.92 2.70
N ALA A 99 -12.41 7.45 3.22
CA ALA A 99 -13.65 6.70 3.43
C ALA A 99 -14.35 6.34 2.11
N GLU A 100 -14.24 7.21 1.08
CA GLU A 100 -14.73 6.90 -0.27
C GLU A 100 -13.68 6.09 -1.04
N ARG A 101 -12.46 6.62 -1.10
CA ARG A 101 -11.36 5.98 -1.84
C ARG A 101 -10.00 6.40 -1.27
N PRO A 102 -9.20 5.46 -0.71
CA PRO A 102 -7.88 5.77 -0.19
C PRO A 102 -6.95 6.38 -1.25
N ARG A 103 -6.48 7.60 -0.97
CA ARG A 103 -5.55 8.37 -1.83
C ARG A 103 -4.59 9.18 -0.96
N HIS A 104 -4.06 10.28 -1.46
CA HIS A 104 -3.23 11.22 -0.70
C HIS A 104 -4.09 12.28 0.01
N ALA A 105 -3.57 12.87 1.07
CA ALA A 105 -4.26 13.85 1.91
C ALA A 105 -4.84 15.05 1.12
N GLN A 106 -4.17 15.49 0.06
CA GLN A 106 -4.65 16.57 -0.79
C GLN A 106 -6.01 16.28 -1.43
N ALA A 107 -6.25 15.01 -1.86
CA ALA A 107 -7.54 14.61 -2.40
C ALA A 107 -8.65 14.74 -1.36
N ALA A 108 -8.40 14.25 -0.13
CA ALA A 108 -9.37 14.33 0.96
C ALA A 108 -9.71 15.78 1.33
N VAL A 109 -8.70 16.66 1.40
CA VAL A 109 -8.92 18.08 1.67
C VAL A 109 -9.73 18.75 0.56
N HIS A 110 -9.44 18.43 -0.70
CA HIS A 110 -10.16 19.00 -1.85
C HIS A 110 -11.63 18.57 -1.87
N GLU A 111 -11.88 17.28 -1.68
CA GLU A 111 -13.24 16.71 -1.65
C GLU A 111 -14.04 17.24 -0.47
N GLY A 112 -13.44 17.34 0.71
CA GLY A 112 -14.10 17.94 1.88
C GLY A 112 -14.45 19.41 1.66
N ALA A 113 -13.57 20.18 1.00
CA ALA A 113 -13.84 21.58 0.67
C ALA A 113 -14.96 21.72 -0.38
N LEU A 114 -15.05 20.80 -1.35
CA LEU A 114 -16.16 20.77 -2.30
C LEU A 114 -17.48 20.44 -1.60
N ALA A 115 -17.50 19.36 -0.84
CA ALA A 115 -18.68 18.93 -0.09
C ALA A 115 -19.21 20.06 0.83
N GLY A 116 -18.32 20.74 1.55
CA GLY A 116 -18.71 21.84 2.45
C GLY A 116 -19.20 23.12 1.75
N ARG A 117 -19.04 23.25 0.43
CA ARG A 117 -19.62 24.35 -0.35
C ARG A 117 -21.01 24.02 -0.88
N ASP A 118 -21.34 22.73 -0.98
CA ASP A 118 -22.59 22.23 -1.56
C ASP A 118 -23.67 21.99 -0.48
N ILE A 119 -23.34 22.24 0.79
CA ILE A 119 -24.24 22.22 1.94
C ILE A 119 -24.70 23.66 2.23
#